data_15e6014d98bac08868340be8250c6da9
#
_entry.id   15e6014d98bac08868340be8250c6da9
#
_cell.length_a   1.000
_cell.length_b   1.000
_cell.length_c   1.000
_cell.angle_alpha   90.00
_cell.angle_beta   90.00
_cell.angle_gamma   90.00
#
_symmetry.space_group_name_H-M   'P 1'
#
loop_
_entity.id
_entity.type
_entity.pdbx_description
1 polymer ?
#
loop_
_entity_poly.entity_id
_entity_poly.type
_entity_poly.pdbx_seq_one_letter_code
_entity_poly.pdbx_strand_id
1 'polypeptide(L)'
;DTIIVEEKKLYVNGVEIPMWENGKYLTAPMQKNFRQSDIFLSSKTNINKDNIGPIYVPKSGDVFQIHEETNWRFLLPIILMEGHTATLKSNEVEYEFTLQDPNELSRRKEKDDFYENYFPKGSLLTPWSKAIKDEDFQFLVIDGIPASEWTEYKVSQNYYWAMGDNRDNSLDSRYWGYIPENNILGEALFTYFSLDLDSWTPRWDRIGTVLR
;
A
#
# COMPACT_ATOMS: atom_id res chain seq x y z
N ASP A 1 -9.93 6.55 9.68
CA ASP A 1 -9.02 7.69 9.93
C ASP A 1 -8.50 8.26 8.61
N THR A 2 -8.16 9.54 8.63
CA THR A 2 -7.53 10.21 7.46
C THR A 2 -6.09 10.54 7.79
N ILE A 3 -5.17 10.09 6.94
CA ILE A 3 -3.72 10.26 7.09
C ILE A 3 -3.22 11.26 6.06
N ILE A 4 -2.35 12.17 6.51
CA ILE A 4 -1.58 13.07 5.66
C ILE A 4 -0.13 13.04 6.14
N VAL A 5 0.80 12.93 5.21
CA VAL A 5 2.22 13.20 5.45
C VAL A 5 2.57 14.49 4.69
N GLU A 6 3.01 15.48 5.40
CA GLU A 6 3.41 16.77 4.83
C GLU A 6 4.77 17.17 5.38
N GLU A 7 5.75 17.33 4.47
CA GLU A 7 7.13 17.65 4.84
C GLU A 7 7.69 16.73 5.94
N LYS A 8 7.41 15.41 5.78
CA LYS A 8 7.75 14.33 6.72
C LYS A 8 6.95 14.27 8.02
N LYS A 9 6.12 15.26 8.31
CA LYS A 9 5.23 15.24 9.47
C LYS A 9 4.00 14.42 9.19
N LEU A 10 3.63 13.58 10.14
CA LEU A 10 2.44 12.73 10.06
C LEU A 10 1.26 13.42 10.76
N TYR A 11 0.14 13.49 10.08
CA TYR A 11 -1.13 13.96 10.64
C TYR A 11 -2.16 12.84 10.54
N VAL A 12 -2.88 12.62 11.63
CA VAL A 12 -4.04 11.71 11.69
C VAL A 12 -5.25 12.53 12.10
N ASN A 13 -6.28 12.53 11.27
CA ASN A 13 -7.48 13.35 11.46
C ASN A 13 -7.18 14.84 11.72
N GLY A 14 -6.13 15.37 11.07
CA GLY A 14 -5.68 16.74 11.22
C GLY A 14 -4.80 17.03 12.44
N VAL A 15 -4.54 16.03 13.28
CA VAL A 15 -3.66 16.18 14.46
C VAL A 15 -2.26 15.66 14.12
N GLU A 16 -1.24 16.49 14.36
CA GLU A 16 0.16 16.07 14.18
C GLU A 16 0.52 14.95 15.17
N ILE A 17 1.00 13.86 14.66
CA ILE A 17 1.53 12.74 15.45
C ILE A 17 3.03 12.92 15.58
N PRO A 18 3.55 13.14 16.80
CA PRO A 18 4.97 13.33 16.99
C PRO A 18 5.77 12.09 16.58
N MET A 19 6.97 12.33 16.09
CA MET A 19 7.91 11.26 15.84
C MET A 19 8.26 10.53 17.12
N TRP A 20 8.33 9.21 17.07
CA TRP A 20 8.85 8.40 18.18
C TRP A 20 10.26 8.83 18.58
N GLU A 21 10.62 8.64 19.84
CA GLU A 21 11.93 8.97 20.38
C GLU A 21 13.09 8.35 19.58
N ASN A 22 12.89 7.12 19.08
CA ASN A 22 13.86 6.39 18.27
C ASN A 22 13.65 6.58 16.76
N GLY A 23 12.62 7.29 16.36
CA GLY A 23 12.35 7.59 14.95
C GLY A 23 13.38 8.59 14.41
N LYS A 24 13.70 8.45 13.12
CA LYS A 24 14.68 9.34 12.50
C LYS A 24 14.37 9.64 11.04
N TYR A 25 14.81 10.83 10.66
CA TYR A 25 14.96 11.25 9.28
C TYR A 25 16.46 11.42 9.00
N LEU A 26 16.89 10.93 7.85
CA LEU A 26 18.29 10.98 7.41
C LEU A 26 18.54 12.12 6.42
N THR A 27 17.50 12.59 5.76
CA THR A 27 17.58 13.58 4.69
C THR A 27 16.59 14.72 4.92
N ALA A 28 16.78 15.83 4.22
CA ALA A 28 15.78 16.90 4.16
C ALA A 28 14.51 16.42 3.45
N PRO A 29 13.34 17.03 3.72
CA PRO A 29 12.11 16.70 3.01
C PRO A 29 12.24 16.87 1.49
N MET A 30 11.61 15.99 0.75
CA MET A 30 11.48 16.12 -0.71
C MET A 30 10.57 17.30 -1.04
N GLN A 31 10.85 17.95 -2.17
CA GLN A 31 9.98 19.04 -2.64
C GLN A 31 8.56 18.52 -2.93
N LYS A 32 7.52 19.29 -2.56
CA LYS A 32 6.11 18.91 -2.73
C LYS A 32 5.72 18.59 -4.18
N ASN A 33 6.37 19.22 -5.13
CA ASN A 33 6.10 19.01 -6.57
C ASN A 33 6.94 17.88 -7.19
N PHE A 34 7.82 17.25 -6.42
CA PHE A 34 8.57 16.10 -6.90
C PHE A 34 7.68 14.86 -6.90
N ARG A 35 7.57 14.20 -8.05
CA ARG A 35 6.78 12.98 -8.20
C ARG A 35 7.65 11.75 -8.01
N GLN A 36 7.29 10.92 -7.06
CA GLN A 36 7.86 9.59 -6.86
C GLN A 36 6.89 8.54 -7.40
N SER A 37 7.37 7.68 -8.28
CA SER A 37 6.51 6.79 -9.08
C SER A 37 6.06 5.52 -8.37
N ASP A 38 6.75 5.15 -7.33
CA ASP A 38 6.56 3.93 -6.53
C ASP A 38 5.74 4.16 -5.26
N ILE A 39 5.21 5.36 -5.06
CA ILE A 39 4.33 5.70 -3.94
C ILE A 39 2.91 5.24 -4.22
N PHE A 40 2.27 4.68 -3.21
CA PHE A 40 0.87 4.26 -3.24
C PHE A 40 -0.05 5.40 -3.72
N LEU A 41 -0.94 5.11 -4.65
CA LEU A 41 -1.85 6.07 -5.30
C LEU A 41 -1.18 7.20 -6.11
N SER A 42 0.07 7.05 -6.53
CA SER A 42 0.84 8.12 -7.18
C SER A 42 0.40 8.49 -8.61
N SER A 43 -0.64 7.86 -9.13
CA SER A 43 -0.98 7.99 -10.57
C SER A 43 -1.43 9.38 -11.00
N LYS A 44 -2.01 10.19 -10.11
CA LYS A 44 -2.63 11.47 -10.46
C LYS A 44 -1.97 12.73 -9.89
N THR A 45 -1.20 12.62 -8.84
CA THR A 45 -0.70 13.78 -8.08
C THR A 45 0.82 13.80 -7.98
N ASN A 46 1.37 14.99 -7.78
CA ASN A 46 2.78 15.13 -7.42
C ASN A 46 2.96 14.75 -5.97
N ILE A 47 3.03 13.45 -5.69
CA ILE A 47 3.23 12.89 -4.36
C ILE A 47 4.54 12.13 -4.28
N ASN A 48 5.08 12.10 -3.08
CA ASN A 48 6.29 11.38 -2.73
C ASN A 48 6.22 10.92 -1.27
N LYS A 49 7.18 10.12 -0.83
CA LYS A 49 7.19 9.54 0.52
C LYS A 49 7.08 10.56 1.67
N ASP A 50 7.48 11.81 1.42
CA ASP A 50 7.49 12.89 2.42
C ASP A 50 6.27 13.82 2.30
N ASN A 51 5.50 13.68 1.21
CA ASN A 51 4.29 14.45 0.94
C ASN A 51 3.26 13.54 0.28
N ILE A 52 2.37 12.97 1.06
CA ILE A 52 1.33 12.03 0.60
C ILE A 52 0.01 12.30 1.35
N GLY A 53 -1.08 12.09 0.68
CA GLY A 53 -2.43 12.19 1.24
C GLY A 53 -3.23 13.37 0.70
N PRO A 54 -4.47 13.53 1.19
CA PRO A 54 -5.12 12.73 2.25
C PRO A 54 -5.43 11.30 1.83
N ILE A 55 -5.18 10.34 2.71
CA ILE A 55 -5.50 8.93 2.53
C ILE A 55 -6.48 8.51 3.63
N TYR A 56 -7.67 8.07 3.24
CA TYR A 56 -8.61 7.49 4.17
C TYR A 56 -8.25 6.03 4.45
N VAL A 57 -8.10 5.67 5.71
CA VAL A 57 -7.87 4.29 6.17
C VAL A 57 -9.21 3.70 6.61
N PRO A 58 -9.76 2.73 5.86
CA PRO A 58 -11.10 2.22 6.11
C PRO A 58 -11.16 1.34 7.35
N LYS A 59 -12.37 1.13 7.84
CA LYS A 59 -12.68 0.19 8.91
C LYS A 59 -13.86 -0.69 8.53
N SER A 60 -14.00 -1.79 9.25
CA SER A 60 -15.14 -2.70 9.10
C SER A 60 -16.46 -1.94 9.24
N GLY A 61 -17.36 -2.19 8.31
CA GLY A 61 -18.68 -1.57 8.23
C GLY A 61 -18.74 -0.26 7.44
N ASP A 62 -17.63 0.32 7.02
CA ASP A 62 -17.64 1.46 6.12
C ASP A 62 -18.30 1.07 4.79
N VAL A 63 -19.12 1.97 4.25
CA VAL A 63 -19.84 1.78 3.00
C VAL A 63 -19.40 2.83 1.99
N PHE A 64 -18.87 2.39 0.88
CA PHE A 64 -18.51 3.24 -0.26
C PHE A 64 -19.59 3.12 -1.32
N GLN A 65 -20.22 4.24 -1.65
CA GLN A 65 -21.17 4.31 -2.76
C GLN A 65 -20.40 4.23 -4.08
N ILE A 66 -20.88 3.38 -4.99
CA ILE A 66 -20.28 3.19 -6.31
C ILE A 66 -21.08 3.98 -7.33
N HIS A 67 -20.40 4.84 -8.06
CA HIS A 67 -20.94 5.70 -9.10
C HIS A 67 -19.87 6.02 -10.14
N GLU A 68 -20.19 6.75 -11.18
CA GLU A 68 -19.27 7.07 -12.29
C GLU A 68 -17.95 7.72 -11.84
N GLU A 69 -17.97 8.50 -10.73
CA GLU A 69 -16.79 9.18 -10.20
C GLU A 69 -16.06 8.38 -9.10
N THR A 70 -16.39 7.09 -8.93
CA THR A 70 -15.74 6.24 -7.93
C THR A 70 -14.24 6.23 -8.13
N ASN A 71 -13.48 6.51 -7.06
CA ASN A 71 -12.03 6.42 -7.09
C ASN A 71 -11.58 4.95 -6.97
N TRP A 72 -11.57 4.26 -8.10
CA TRP A 72 -11.19 2.85 -8.18
C TRP A 72 -9.75 2.59 -7.75
N ARG A 73 -8.84 3.55 -7.90
CA ARG A 73 -7.46 3.39 -7.43
C ARG A 73 -7.37 3.28 -5.92
N PHE A 74 -8.36 3.87 -5.22
CA PHE A 74 -8.49 3.75 -3.77
C PHE A 74 -9.28 2.49 -3.37
N LEU A 75 -10.44 2.25 -3.99
CA LEU A 75 -11.37 1.21 -3.56
C LEU A 75 -10.94 -0.20 -4.00
N LEU A 76 -10.40 -0.33 -5.21
CA LEU A 76 -10.03 -1.63 -5.77
C LEU A 76 -8.95 -2.37 -4.96
N PRO A 77 -7.92 -1.74 -4.39
CA PRO A 77 -7.00 -2.43 -3.47
C PRO A 77 -7.70 -3.07 -2.28
N ILE A 78 -8.70 -2.40 -1.71
CA ILE A 78 -9.47 -2.92 -0.57
C ILE A 78 -10.27 -4.15 -1.00
N ILE A 79 -10.98 -4.06 -2.11
CA ILE A 79 -11.76 -5.15 -2.71
C ILE A 79 -10.86 -6.39 -2.94
N LEU A 80 -9.68 -6.20 -3.53
CA LEU A 80 -8.73 -7.28 -3.76
C LEU A 80 -8.17 -7.88 -2.45
N MET A 81 -7.93 -7.05 -1.42
CA MET A 81 -7.48 -7.52 -0.10
C MET A 81 -8.55 -8.32 0.62
N GLU A 82 -9.81 -8.13 0.30
CA GLU A 82 -10.95 -8.89 0.84
C GLU A 82 -11.25 -10.18 0.06
N GLY A 83 -10.38 -10.51 -0.91
CA GLY A 83 -10.41 -11.78 -1.63
C GLY A 83 -11.26 -11.79 -2.89
N HIS A 84 -11.76 -10.65 -3.31
CA HIS A 84 -12.45 -10.50 -4.58
C HIS A 84 -11.47 -10.55 -5.75
N THR A 85 -11.93 -10.98 -6.89
CA THR A 85 -11.20 -10.94 -8.16
C THR A 85 -11.60 -9.71 -8.95
N ALA A 86 -10.67 -9.14 -9.70
CA ALA A 86 -11.00 -8.04 -10.58
C ALA A 86 -10.24 -8.14 -11.90
N THR A 87 -10.92 -7.84 -12.98
CA THR A 87 -10.37 -7.81 -14.33
C THR A 87 -10.75 -6.54 -15.06
N LEU A 88 -9.91 -6.12 -15.98
CA LEU A 88 -10.17 -5.01 -16.88
C LEU A 88 -10.20 -5.54 -18.30
N LYS A 89 -11.34 -5.43 -18.96
CA LYS A 89 -11.49 -5.85 -20.37
C LYS A 89 -11.35 -4.62 -21.26
N SER A 90 -10.26 -4.53 -22.00
CA SER A 90 -10.03 -3.48 -22.99
C SER A 90 -9.86 -4.11 -24.36
N ASN A 91 -10.75 -3.78 -25.29
CA ASN A 91 -10.82 -4.14 -26.71
C ASN A 91 -10.43 -5.59 -27.07
N GLU A 92 -9.18 -6.01 -26.92
CA GLU A 92 -8.69 -7.35 -27.28
C GLU A 92 -7.92 -8.03 -26.15
N VAL A 93 -7.72 -7.33 -25.01
CA VAL A 93 -6.87 -7.82 -23.91
C VAL A 93 -7.65 -7.77 -22.60
N GLU A 94 -7.61 -8.87 -21.88
CA GLU A 94 -8.12 -8.97 -20.53
C GLU A 94 -6.94 -8.92 -19.55
N TYR A 95 -6.99 -7.99 -18.61
CA TYR A 95 -6.00 -7.83 -17.55
C TYR A 95 -6.58 -8.29 -16.23
N GLU A 96 -5.85 -9.11 -15.50
CA GLU A 96 -6.18 -9.46 -14.13
C GLU A 96 -5.48 -8.50 -13.17
N PHE A 97 -6.20 -7.98 -12.19
CA PHE A 97 -5.62 -7.11 -11.17
C PHE A 97 -4.90 -7.88 -10.08
N THR A 98 -3.77 -7.35 -9.66
CA THR A 98 -3.02 -7.79 -8.50
C THR A 98 -2.58 -6.59 -7.67
N LEU A 99 -2.33 -6.81 -6.39
CA LEU A 99 -1.75 -5.80 -5.50
C LEU A 99 -0.23 -5.64 -5.67
N GLN A 100 0.41 -6.54 -6.40
CA GLN A 100 1.86 -6.52 -6.61
C GLN A 100 2.23 -5.86 -7.95
N ASP A 101 3.36 -5.14 -7.96
CA ASP A 101 3.88 -4.55 -9.20
C ASP A 101 4.27 -5.67 -10.20
N PRO A 102 3.66 -5.70 -11.40
CA PRO A 102 3.99 -6.68 -12.43
C PRO A 102 5.47 -6.67 -12.85
N ASN A 103 6.12 -5.51 -12.86
CA ASN A 103 7.54 -5.40 -13.19
C ASN A 103 8.42 -6.00 -12.10
N GLU A 104 8.02 -5.86 -10.83
CA GLU A 104 8.69 -6.52 -9.72
C GLU A 104 8.50 -8.03 -9.78
N LEU A 105 7.28 -8.47 -10.04
CA LEU A 105 6.98 -9.90 -10.26
C LEU A 105 7.80 -10.48 -11.40
N SER A 106 7.91 -9.77 -12.52
CA SER A 106 8.72 -10.22 -13.67
C SER A 106 10.20 -10.32 -13.31
N ARG A 107 10.75 -9.33 -12.59
CA ARG A 107 12.15 -9.37 -12.11
C ARG A 107 12.41 -10.48 -11.11
N ARG A 108 11.43 -10.85 -10.29
CA ARG A 108 11.51 -12.00 -9.37
C ARG A 108 11.42 -13.32 -10.11
N LYS A 109 10.57 -13.40 -11.14
CA LYS A 109 10.42 -14.59 -11.99
C LYS A 109 11.73 -14.99 -12.69
N GLU A 110 12.52 -14.04 -13.13
CA GLU A 110 13.82 -14.32 -13.75
C GLU A 110 14.83 -14.97 -12.78
N LYS A 111 14.57 -14.89 -11.47
CA LYS A 111 15.47 -15.36 -10.41
C LYS A 111 14.97 -16.61 -9.67
N ASP A 112 13.71 -16.98 -9.83
CA ASP A 112 13.10 -18.03 -9.01
C ASP A 112 11.96 -18.74 -9.75
N ASP A 113 12.19 -19.98 -10.21
CA ASP A 113 11.23 -20.85 -10.92
C ASP A 113 9.91 -21.07 -10.13
N PHE A 114 9.95 -20.86 -8.79
CA PHE A 114 8.78 -20.99 -7.94
C PHE A 114 7.64 -20.05 -8.34
N TYR A 115 7.95 -18.84 -8.79
CA TYR A 115 6.95 -17.84 -9.18
C TYR A 115 6.30 -18.11 -10.53
N GLU A 116 6.92 -18.86 -11.45
CA GLU A 116 6.33 -19.19 -12.73
C GLU A 116 5.04 -20.00 -12.61
N ASN A 117 4.90 -20.77 -11.54
CA ASN A 117 3.72 -21.61 -11.30
C ASN A 117 2.55 -20.86 -10.63
N TYR A 118 2.81 -19.72 -9.99
CA TYR A 118 1.80 -18.95 -9.26
C TYR A 118 1.22 -17.79 -10.07
N PHE A 119 1.97 -17.28 -11.04
CA PHE A 119 1.57 -16.12 -11.83
C PHE A 119 1.70 -16.49 -13.31
N PRO A 120 0.60 -16.86 -13.97
CA PRO A 120 0.63 -17.16 -15.40
C PRO A 120 1.18 -15.97 -16.17
N LYS A 121 1.98 -16.28 -17.20
CA LYS A 121 2.50 -15.26 -18.12
C LYS A 121 1.34 -14.46 -18.69
N GLY A 122 1.28 -13.20 -18.37
CA GLY A 122 0.28 -12.26 -18.93
C GLY A 122 -0.01 -11.11 -18.01
N SER A 123 -0.68 -10.31 -18.46
CA SER A 123 -1.41 -9.08 -18.19
C SER A 123 -1.83 -8.84 -16.73
N LEU A 124 -0.91 -8.94 -15.78
CA LEU A 124 -1.17 -8.52 -14.40
C LEU A 124 -0.97 -7.02 -14.28
N LEU A 125 -1.96 -6.34 -13.72
CA LEU A 125 -1.90 -4.91 -13.45
C LEU A 125 -2.12 -4.64 -11.96
N THR A 126 -1.48 -3.60 -11.45
CA THR A 126 -1.85 -3.04 -10.15
C THR A 126 -2.90 -1.94 -10.34
N PRO A 127 -3.81 -1.73 -9.37
CA PRO A 127 -4.83 -0.68 -9.45
C PRO A 127 -4.26 0.73 -9.67
N TRP A 128 -3.01 0.95 -9.28
CA TRP A 128 -2.29 2.22 -9.43
C TRP A 128 -1.32 2.24 -10.61
N SER A 129 -1.36 1.24 -11.48
CA SER A 129 -0.50 1.21 -12.67
C SER A 129 -0.72 2.44 -13.54
N LYS A 130 0.38 3.00 -14.03
CA LYS A 130 0.35 4.14 -14.97
C LYS A 130 -0.22 3.77 -16.34
N ALA A 131 -0.22 2.50 -16.68
CA ALA A 131 -0.77 2.00 -17.94
C ALA A 131 -2.29 2.11 -17.98
N ILE A 132 -2.96 2.20 -16.82
CA ILE A 132 -4.40 2.31 -16.70
C ILE A 132 -4.76 3.80 -16.63
N LYS A 133 -5.65 4.25 -17.48
CA LYS A 133 -6.30 5.54 -17.37
C LYS A 133 -7.57 5.40 -16.52
N ASP A 134 -8.05 6.49 -15.94
CA ASP A 134 -9.26 6.41 -15.12
C ASP A 134 -10.50 6.05 -15.93
N GLU A 135 -10.55 6.47 -17.20
CA GLU A 135 -11.60 6.10 -18.14
C GLU A 135 -11.65 4.59 -18.42
N ASP A 136 -10.54 3.86 -18.23
CA ASP A 136 -10.52 2.42 -18.46
C ASP A 136 -11.32 1.66 -17.39
N PHE A 137 -11.50 2.22 -16.20
CA PHE A 137 -12.27 1.59 -15.13
C PHE A 137 -13.75 1.42 -15.45
N GLN A 138 -14.29 2.05 -16.49
CA GLN A 138 -15.62 1.76 -17.02
C GLN A 138 -15.78 0.29 -17.48
N PHE A 139 -14.65 -0.38 -17.81
CA PHE A 139 -14.61 -1.78 -18.23
C PHE A 139 -14.21 -2.73 -17.09
N LEU A 140 -14.18 -2.23 -15.85
CA LEU A 140 -13.85 -3.04 -14.68
C LEU A 140 -14.94 -4.09 -14.42
N VAL A 141 -14.51 -5.30 -14.15
CA VAL A 141 -15.36 -6.43 -13.76
C VAL A 141 -14.85 -6.95 -12.43
N ILE A 142 -15.72 -7.10 -11.44
CA ILE A 142 -15.42 -7.62 -10.10
C ILE A 142 -16.24 -8.89 -9.90
N ASP A 143 -15.58 -10.02 -9.60
CA ASP A 143 -16.20 -11.33 -9.45
C ASP A 143 -17.12 -11.72 -10.63
N GLY A 144 -16.73 -11.32 -11.82
CA GLY A 144 -17.51 -11.59 -13.04
C GLY A 144 -18.69 -10.62 -13.29
N ILE A 145 -18.92 -9.66 -12.41
CA ILE A 145 -19.99 -8.64 -12.50
C ILE A 145 -19.39 -7.31 -12.91
N PRO A 146 -19.91 -6.62 -13.94
CA PRO A 146 -19.47 -5.27 -14.28
C PRO A 146 -19.53 -4.35 -13.07
N ALA A 147 -18.47 -3.57 -12.84
CA ALA A 147 -18.43 -2.64 -11.70
C ALA A 147 -19.53 -1.57 -11.77
N SER A 148 -20.05 -1.26 -12.96
CA SER A 148 -21.20 -0.37 -13.16
C SER A 148 -22.52 -0.91 -12.59
N GLU A 149 -22.62 -2.21 -12.33
CA GLU A 149 -23.81 -2.83 -11.73
C GLU A 149 -23.75 -2.84 -10.20
N TRP A 150 -22.62 -2.51 -9.62
CA TRP A 150 -22.47 -2.36 -8.17
C TRP A 150 -22.98 -0.99 -7.73
N THR A 151 -23.73 -0.94 -6.64
CA THR A 151 -24.26 0.31 -6.07
C THR A 151 -23.46 0.76 -4.86
N GLU A 152 -22.93 -0.18 -4.12
CA GLU A 152 -22.12 0.07 -2.93
C GLU A 152 -21.13 -1.06 -2.67
N TYR A 153 -20.07 -0.76 -1.94
CA TYR A 153 -19.17 -1.74 -1.37
C TYR A 153 -19.06 -1.54 0.13
N LYS A 154 -19.30 -2.60 0.90
CA LYS A 154 -19.20 -2.60 2.34
C LYS A 154 -17.92 -3.30 2.78
N VAL A 155 -17.05 -2.57 3.46
CA VAL A 155 -15.77 -3.06 3.97
C VAL A 155 -16.00 -4.11 5.06
N SER A 156 -15.36 -5.27 4.95
CA SER A 156 -15.58 -6.42 5.81
C SER A 156 -14.68 -6.45 7.06
N GLN A 157 -13.49 -5.81 6.99
CA GLN A 157 -12.49 -5.81 8.05
C GLN A 157 -11.89 -4.44 8.29
N ASN A 158 -11.13 -4.30 9.40
CA ASN A 158 -10.37 -3.08 9.65
C ASN A 158 -9.09 -3.05 8.81
N TYR A 159 -8.65 -1.84 8.50
CA TYR A 159 -7.38 -1.57 7.83
C TYR A 159 -6.50 -0.68 8.69
N TYR A 160 -5.20 -0.82 8.48
CA TYR A 160 -4.18 -0.09 9.20
C TYR A 160 -3.18 0.52 8.23
N TRP A 161 -2.44 1.49 8.73
CA TRP A 161 -1.37 2.16 8.02
C TRP A 161 -0.12 2.16 8.88
N ALA A 162 0.94 1.50 8.45
CA ALA A 162 2.19 1.43 9.18
C ALA A 162 3.27 2.23 8.48
N MET A 163 4.08 2.90 9.28
CA MET A 163 5.26 3.63 8.81
C MET A 163 6.47 3.23 9.66
N GLY A 164 7.55 2.83 9.00
CA GLY A 164 8.77 2.43 9.71
C GLY A 164 9.44 3.60 10.43
N ASP A 165 10.06 3.34 11.58
CA ASP A 165 10.73 4.36 12.41
C ASP A 165 11.90 5.03 11.67
N ASN A 166 12.62 4.29 10.85
CA ASN A 166 13.57 4.87 9.90
C ASN A 166 12.82 5.34 8.65
N ARG A 167 12.20 6.52 8.74
CA ARG A 167 11.31 7.08 7.72
C ARG A 167 11.89 7.17 6.32
N ASP A 168 13.20 7.38 6.20
CA ASP A 168 13.87 7.52 4.91
C ASP A 168 14.30 6.19 4.30
N ASN A 169 14.41 5.14 5.10
CA ASN A 169 14.84 3.82 4.68
C ASN A 169 13.84 2.74 5.15
N SER A 170 12.59 2.93 4.80
CA SER A 170 11.51 1.97 5.08
C SER A 170 10.66 1.79 3.84
N LEU A 171 10.43 0.53 3.47
CA LEU A 171 9.43 0.14 2.48
C LEU A 171 8.15 -0.21 3.24
N ASP A 172 7.29 0.78 3.45
CA ASP A 172 6.11 0.71 4.31
C ASP A 172 4.82 1.09 3.58
N SER A 173 3.73 1.36 4.30
CA SER A 173 2.42 1.67 3.73
C SER A 173 2.42 2.83 2.73
N ARG A 174 3.40 3.73 2.80
CA ARG A 174 3.56 4.79 1.79
C ARG A 174 3.79 4.22 0.39
N TYR A 175 4.31 3.01 0.28
CA TYR A 175 4.64 2.33 -0.97
C TYR A 175 3.62 1.27 -1.36
N TRP A 176 3.18 0.43 -0.44
CA TRP A 176 2.30 -0.69 -0.74
C TRP A 176 0.85 -0.55 -0.21
N GLY A 177 0.55 0.51 0.56
CA GLY A 177 -0.80 0.86 0.97
C GLY A 177 -1.26 0.24 2.29
N TYR A 178 -2.49 -0.24 2.33
CA TYR A 178 -3.18 -0.70 3.53
C TYR A 178 -2.68 -2.05 4.03
N ILE A 179 -2.81 -2.24 5.36
CA ILE A 179 -2.63 -3.54 6.01
C ILE A 179 -4.01 -4.02 6.45
N PRO A 180 -4.54 -5.10 5.89
CA PRO A 180 -5.76 -5.70 6.38
C PRO A 180 -5.51 -6.32 7.77
N GLU A 181 -6.52 -6.26 8.64
CA GLU A 181 -6.43 -6.71 10.05
C GLU A 181 -5.94 -8.15 10.19
N ASN A 182 -6.38 -9.03 9.28
CA ASN A 182 -5.98 -10.43 9.28
C ASN A 182 -4.48 -10.67 8.98
N ASN A 183 -3.75 -9.66 8.51
CA ASN A 183 -2.30 -9.73 8.28
C ASN A 183 -1.49 -9.25 9.49
N ILE A 184 -2.14 -8.77 10.57
CA ILE A 184 -1.47 -8.35 11.79
C ILE A 184 -1.29 -9.56 12.69
N LEU A 185 -0.04 -9.98 12.89
CA LEU A 185 0.30 -11.13 13.72
C LEU A 185 0.32 -10.80 15.22
N GLY A 186 0.58 -9.56 15.56
CA GLY A 186 0.69 -9.09 16.94
C GLY A 186 1.62 -7.90 17.11
N GLU A 187 1.74 -7.45 18.36
CA GLU A 187 2.61 -6.37 18.76
C GLU A 187 3.93 -6.93 19.32
N ALA A 188 5.05 -6.30 18.94
CA ALA A 188 6.35 -6.65 19.51
C ALA A 188 6.47 -6.04 20.91
N LEU A 189 6.68 -6.89 21.93
CA LEU A 189 6.72 -6.46 23.34
C LEU A 189 8.11 -6.11 23.81
N PHE A 190 9.11 -6.89 23.41
CA PHE A 190 10.49 -6.65 23.81
C PHE A 190 11.50 -7.28 22.84
N THR A 191 12.71 -6.77 22.84
CA THR A 191 13.83 -7.31 22.06
C THR A 191 14.52 -8.42 22.86
N TYR A 192 14.34 -9.69 22.47
CA TYR A 192 15.00 -10.79 23.16
C TYR A 192 16.44 -10.99 22.70
N PHE A 193 16.81 -10.57 21.48
CA PHE A 193 18.15 -10.66 20.90
C PHE A 193 18.39 -9.54 19.89
N SER A 194 19.59 -8.99 19.86
CA SER A 194 20.04 -8.00 18.88
C SER A 194 21.50 -8.23 18.54
N LEU A 195 21.81 -8.27 17.23
CA LEU A 195 23.15 -8.49 16.70
C LEU A 195 23.54 -7.29 15.82
N ASP A 196 24.77 -6.85 15.96
CA ASP A 196 25.40 -5.96 15.01
C ASP A 196 25.92 -6.80 13.83
N LEU A 197 25.37 -6.58 12.63
CA LEU A 197 25.71 -7.40 11.46
C LEU A 197 27.08 -7.04 10.85
N ASP A 198 27.60 -5.86 11.12
CA ASP A 198 28.89 -5.42 10.59
C ASP A 198 30.04 -6.01 11.42
N SER A 199 29.89 -6.01 12.74
CA SER A 199 30.89 -6.54 13.69
C SER A 199 30.62 -7.95 14.18
N TRP A 200 29.43 -8.52 13.88
CA TRP A 200 28.96 -9.82 14.37
C TRP A 200 28.96 -9.94 15.90
N THR A 201 28.74 -8.80 16.58
CA THR A 201 28.72 -8.75 18.05
C THR A 201 27.31 -8.55 18.58
N PRO A 202 26.91 -9.21 19.68
CA PRO A 202 25.63 -8.92 20.34
C PRO A 202 25.56 -7.50 20.84
N ARG A 203 24.42 -6.84 20.60
CA ARG A 203 24.11 -5.50 21.15
C ARG A 203 23.45 -5.67 22.51
N TRP A 204 24.27 -5.81 23.54
CA TRP A 204 23.82 -6.09 24.89
C TRP A 204 22.91 -5.03 25.49
N ASP A 205 23.06 -3.79 25.07
CA ASP A 205 22.24 -2.63 25.44
C ASP A 205 20.80 -2.70 24.94
N ARG A 206 20.54 -3.55 23.93
CA ARG A 206 19.21 -3.74 23.34
C ARG A 206 18.51 -5.01 23.80
N ILE A 207 19.23 -5.97 24.33
CA ILE A 207 18.66 -7.25 24.77
C ILE A 207 17.83 -7.03 26.04
N GLY A 208 16.57 -7.45 26.00
CA GLY A 208 15.62 -7.25 27.10
C GLY A 208 14.94 -5.87 27.11
N THR A 209 15.20 -5.02 26.10
CA THR A 209 14.55 -3.71 25.99
C THR A 209 13.06 -3.91 25.67
N VAL A 210 12.19 -3.30 26.47
CA VAL A 210 10.75 -3.27 26.24
C VAL A 210 10.46 -2.23 25.14
N LEU A 211 9.71 -2.67 24.13
CA LEU A 211 9.24 -1.80 23.06
C LEU A 211 7.92 -1.15 23.50
N ARG A 212 7.86 0.16 23.48
CA ARG A 212 6.67 0.96 23.83
C ARG A 212 6.33 1.92 22.73
#